data_94caa98e4353b39f2a816ff1a6a621b7
#
_entry.id   94caa98e4353b39f2a816ff1a6a621b7
#
_cell.length_a   1.000
_cell.length_b   1.000
_cell.length_c   1.000
_cell.angle_alpha   90.00
_cell.angle_beta   90.00
_cell.angle_gamma   90.00
#
_symmetry.space_group_name_H-M   'P 1'
#
loop_
_entity.id
_entity.type
_entity.pdbx_description
1 polymer ?
#
loop_
_entity_poly.entity_id
_entity_poly.type
_entity_poly.pdbx_seq_one_letter_code
_entity_poly.pdbx_strand_id
1 'polypeptide(L)'
;SFFYMFSVIFPGQGSQIVGMGKEFYDKFNIVKELFKQADDTLNFSISKLILEGPKEELDLTANTQPAIFLISYSIFNVAKNEFKLDLNKAKYFAGHSLGEYSALSCAGYLDFSDTLKILRIRGDAMQNSVPKGQGGMVAVLGSTVDVIEKILRENMENLQAQIANDNSEGQIVLSGKTEDLEKLIKILKDNSIKNIKLPVSAPFHCDLMNNATKIMTEELNKLNFKNGQNKLIS
;
A
#
# COMPACT_ATOMS: atom_id res chain seq x y z
N SER A 1 11.51 -9.96 34.26
CA SER A 1 10.47 -9.73 33.26
C SER A 1 11.11 -9.73 31.89
N PHE A 2 10.78 -10.68 31.06
CA PHE A 2 11.20 -10.67 29.65
C PHE A 2 10.53 -9.48 28.97
N PHE A 3 11.30 -8.45 28.66
CA PHE A 3 10.86 -7.37 27.80
C PHE A 3 10.77 -7.93 26.37
N TYR A 4 9.62 -8.38 25.95
CA TYR A 4 9.39 -8.65 24.52
C TYR A 4 9.42 -7.33 23.77
N MET A 5 10.48 -7.09 23.02
CA MET A 5 10.51 -6.02 22.02
C MET A 5 9.71 -6.49 20.82
N PHE A 6 8.73 -5.72 20.41
CA PHE A 6 7.94 -5.97 19.21
C PHE A 6 7.75 -4.69 18.41
N SER A 7 7.38 -4.85 17.16
CA SER A 7 6.99 -3.78 16.26
C SER A 7 5.63 -4.08 15.66
N VAL A 8 4.90 -3.06 15.29
CA VAL A 8 3.61 -3.19 14.59
C VAL A 8 3.85 -2.84 13.12
N ILE A 9 3.48 -3.75 12.23
CA ILE A 9 3.63 -3.58 10.78
C ILE A 9 2.27 -3.62 10.11
N PHE A 10 2.12 -2.80 9.08
CA PHE A 10 0.87 -2.59 8.35
C PHE A 10 1.02 -2.96 6.87
N PRO A 11 0.10 -3.77 6.32
CA PRO A 11 0.21 -4.24 4.95
C PRO A 11 -0.08 -3.15 3.93
N GLY A 12 0.40 -3.37 2.71
CA GLY A 12 0.10 -2.58 1.52
C GLY A 12 -0.84 -3.27 0.56
N GLN A 13 -0.94 -2.71 -0.64
CA GLN A 13 -1.76 -3.23 -1.73
C GLN A 13 -1.37 -4.66 -2.10
N GLY A 14 -2.37 -5.50 -2.37
CA GLY A 14 -2.22 -6.94 -2.60
C GLY A 14 -2.75 -7.78 -1.45
N SER A 15 -2.96 -7.20 -0.27
CA SER A 15 -3.54 -7.88 0.90
C SER A 15 -5.07 -7.85 0.96
N GLN A 16 -5.74 -7.07 0.08
CA GLN A 16 -7.20 -6.95 0.05
C GLN A 16 -7.87 -8.21 -0.50
N ILE A 17 -8.94 -8.60 0.15
CA ILE A 17 -9.87 -9.63 -0.32
C ILE A 17 -11.30 -9.20 0.02
N VAL A 18 -12.26 -9.56 -0.84
CA VAL A 18 -13.69 -9.34 -0.53
C VAL A 18 -14.06 -10.15 0.70
N GLY A 19 -14.74 -9.51 1.64
CA GLY A 19 -15.09 -10.10 2.93
C GLY A 19 -14.03 -9.95 4.02
N MET A 20 -12.88 -9.30 3.73
CA MET A 20 -11.87 -9.04 4.75
C MET A 20 -12.45 -8.24 5.91
N GLY A 21 -12.09 -8.62 7.13
CA GLY A 21 -12.58 -7.96 8.35
C GLY A 21 -14.02 -8.27 8.74
N LYS A 22 -14.75 -9.12 7.98
CA LYS A 22 -16.15 -9.41 8.26
C LYS A 22 -16.38 -9.96 9.67
N GLU A 23 -15.54 -10.85 10.17
CA GLU A 23 -15.65 -11.39 11.53
C GLU A 23 -15.51 -10.30 12.58
N PHE A 24 -14.62 -9.34 12.39
CA PHE A 24 -14.47 -8.17 13.27
C PHE A 24 -15.68 -7.24 13.17
N TYR A 25 -16.19 -7.01 11.97
CA TYR A 25 -17.39 -6.21 11.73
C TYR A 25 -18.61 -6.80 12.44
N ASP A 26 -18.83 -8.10 12.29
CA ASP A 26 -19.99 -8.77 12.90
C ASP A 26 -19.91 -8.78 14.44
N LYS A 27 -18.69 -8.90 14.99
CA LYS A 27 -18.48 -9.13 16.43
C LYS A 27 -18.29 -7.86 17.25
N PHE A 28 -17.70 -6.81 16.70
CA PHE A 28 -17.31 -5.61 17.45
C PHE A 28 -18.01 -4.34 16.97
N ASN A 29 -18.75 -3.69 17.86
CA ASN A 29 -19.47 -2.45 17.53
C ASN A 29 -18.53 -1.33 17.08
N ILE A 30 -17.32 -1.22 17.67
CA ILE A 30 -16.33 -0.23 17.25
C ILE A 30 -15.98 -0.36 15.77
N VAL A 31 -15.95 -1.56 15.23
CA VAL A 31 -15.67 -1.78 13.79
C VAL A 31 -16.83 -1.32 12.93
N LYS A 32 -18.07 -1.59 13.34
CA LYS A 32 -19.27 -1.09 12.64
C LYS A 32 -19.31 0.43 12.59
N GLU A 33 -18.96 1.08 13.69
CA GLU A 33 -18.88 2.53 13.80
C GLU A 33 -17.80 3.11 12.87
N LEU A 34 -16.61 2.50 12.84
CA LEU A 34 -15.52 2.90 11.96
C LEU A 34 -15.88 2.72 10.48
N PHE A 35 -16.55 1.63 10.13
CA PHE A 35 -17.03 1.39 8.76
C PHE A 35 -18.05 2.44 8.34
N LYS A 36 -19.02 2.74 9.23
CA LYS A 36 -19.98 3.81 8.99
C LYS A 36 -19.30 5.17 8.83
N GLN A 37 -18.37 5.51 9.72
CA GLN A 37 -17.63 6.77 9.64
C GLN A 37 -16.81 6.85 8.34
N ALA A 38 -16.27 5.73 7.86
CA ALA A 38 -15.55 5.68 6.59
C ALA A 38 -16.47 5.97 5.40
N ASP A 39 -17.66 5.36 5.36
CA ASP A 39 -18.67 5.62 4.32
C ASP A 39 -19.07 7.09 4.32
N ASP A 40 -19.36 7.65 5.48
CA ASP A 40 -19.74 9.06 5.63
C ASP A 40 -18.59 10.01 5.20
N THR A 41 -17.36 9.69 5.58
CA THR A 41 -16.17 10.50 5.26
C THR A 41 -15.86 10.53 3.77
N LEU A 42 -15.96 9.38 3.11
CA LEU A 42 -15.67 9.24 1.69
C LEU A 42 -16.86 9.57 0.79
N ASN A 43 -18.05 9.74 1.36
CA ASN A 43 -19.31 9.84 0.63
C ASN A 43 -19.47 8.70 -0.40
N PHE A 44 -19.10 7.50 0.03
CA PHE A 44 -19.02 6.29 -0.79
C PHE A 44 -19.12 5.07 0.10
N SER A 45 -19.92 4.05 -0.29
CA SER A 45 -20.10 2.86 0.53
C SER A 45 -18.92 1.88 0.41
N ILE A 46 -17.78 2.28 0.97
CA ILE A 46 -16.58 1.45 1.03
C ILE A 46 -16.81 0.21 1.89
N SER A 47 -17.65 0.30 2.91
CA SER A 47 -18.03 -0.82 3.77
C SER A 47 -18.66 -1.96 2.97
N LYS A 48 -19.63 -1.65 2.09
CA LYS A 48 -20.28 -2.62 1.21
C LYS A 48 -19.28 -3.22 0.23
N LEU A 49 -18.42 -2.39 -0.36
CA LEU A 49 -17.38 -2.85 -1.28
C LEU A 49 -16.42 -3.85 -0.61
N ILE A 50 -15.99 -3.57 0.61
CA ILE A 50 -15.11 -4.47 1.38
C ILE A 50 -15.81 -5.80 1.69
N LEU A 51 -17.05 -5.75 2.18
CA LEU A 51 -17.77 -6.92 2.68
C LEU A 51 -18.35 -7.80 1.58
N GLU A 52 -18.81 -7.19 0.48
CA GLU A 52 -19.61 -7.85 -0.56
C GLU A 52 -18.96 -7.78 -1.96
N GLY A 53 -18.01 -6.90 -2.18
CA GLY A 53 -17.39 -6.69 -3.48
C GLY A 53 -18.18 -5.76 -4.40
N PRO A 54 -17.96 -5.85 -5.70
CA PRO A 54 -17.19 -6.87 -6.42
C PRO A 54 -15.66 -6.69 -6.29
N LYS A 55 -14.91 -7.78 -6.51
CA LYS A 55 -13.44 -7.80 -6.39
C LYS A 55 -12.76 -6.79 -7.31
N GLU A 56 -13.22 -6.67 -8.54
CA GLU A 56 -12.68 -5.78 -9.56
C GLU A 56 -12.72 -4.31 -9.11
N GLU A 57 -13.79 -3.90 -8.44
CA GLU A 57 -13.92 -2.56 -7.87
C GLU A 57 -13.04 -2.37 -6.63
N LEU A 58 -12.91 -3.40 -5.78
CA LEU A 58 -12.02 -3.37 -4.62
C LEU A 58 -10.56 -3.28 -5.03
N ASP A 59 -10.17 -3.88 -6.14
CA ASP A 59 -8.81 -3.88 -6.68
C ASP A 59 -8.42 -2.58 -7.40
N LEU A 60 -9.37 -1.67 -7.64
CA LEU A 60 -9.04 -0.31 -8.08
C LEU A 60 -8.26 0.40 -6.98
N THR A 61 -7.07 0.89 -7.31
CA THR A 61 -6.13 1.46 -6.33
C THR A 61 -6.77 2.58 -5.48
N ALA A 62 -7.65 3.39 -6.04
CA ALA A 62 -8.40 4.41 -5.33
C ALA A 62 -9.32 3.85 -4.23
N ASN A 63 -9.83 2.63 -4.41
CA ASN A 63 -10.65 1.93 -3.44
C ASN A 63 -9.79 1.06 -2.51
N THR A 64 -8.79 0.39 -3.06
CA THR A 64 -7.91 -0.53 -2.33
C THR A 64 -7.20 0.15 -1.16
N GLN A 65 -6.64 1.35 -1.39
CA GLN A 65 -5.83 2.03 -0.37
C GLN A 65 -6.65 2.39 0.88
N PRO A 66 -7.78 3.11 0.78
CA PRO A 66 -8.59 3.39 1.96
C PRO A 66 -9.23 2.12 2.57
N ALA A 67 -9.53 1.10 1.76
CA ALA A 67 -10.08 -0.16 2.25
C ALA A 67 -9.10 -0.91 3.16
N ILE A 68 -7.85 -1.09 2.74
CA ILE A 68 -6.81 -1.73 3.56
C ILE A 68 -6.55 -0.93 4.84
N PHE A 69 -6.51 0.39 4.73
CA PHE A 69 -6.37 1.26 5.90
C PHE A 69 -7.52 1.06 6.90
N LEU A 70 -8.77 1.07 6.43
CA LEU A 70 -9.94 0.86 7.30
C LEU A 70 -9.86 -0.45 8.07
N ILE A 71 -9.47 -1.53 7.42
CA ILE A 71 -9.29 -2.83 8.07
C ILE A 71 -8.15 -2.80 9.07
N SER A 72 -6.99 -2.28 8.69
CA SER A 72 -5.82 -2.17 9.58
C SER A 72 -6.14 -1.36 10.83
N TYR A 73 -6.78 -0.21 10.66
CA TYR A 73 -7.18 0.66 11.76
C TYR A 73 -8.23 0.00 12.67
N SER A 74 -9.18 -0.71 12.08
CA SER A 74 -10.20 -1.45 12.81
C SER A 74 -9.61 -2.56 13.67
N ILE A 75 -8.74 -3.39 13.10
CA ILE A 75 -8.05 -4.47 13.84
C ILE A 75 -7.17 -3.90 14.95
N PHE A 76 -6.44 -2.82 14.67
CA PHE A 76 -5.61 -2.13 15.68
C PHE A 76 -6.45 -1.67 16.88
N ASN A 77 -7.60 -1.05 16.62
CA ASN A 77 -8.50 -0.58 17.68
C ASN A 77 -9.14 -1.73 18.46
N VAL A 78 -9.52 -2.82 17.81
CA VAL A 78 -10.00 -4.02 18.51
C VAL A 78 -8.92 -4.61 19.40
N ALA A 79 -7.71 -4.77 18.90
CA ALA A 79 -6.58 -5.27 19.67
C ALA A 79 -6.31 -4.42 20.92
N LYS A 80 -6.35 -3.10 20.76
CA LYS A 80 -6.10 -2.15 21.86
C LYS A 80 -7.26 -2.09 22.86
N ASN A 81 -8.51 -1.97 22.38
CA ASN A 81 -9.65 -1.65 23.22
C ASN A 81 -10.37 -2.89 23.77
N GLU A 82 -10.50 -3.95 22.97
CA GLU A 82 -11.22 -5.17 23.36
C GLU A 82 -10.27 -6.20 24.00
N PHE A 83 -9.10 -6.41 23.39
CA PHE A 83 -8.11 -7.36 23.91
C PHE A 83 -7.10 -6.74 24.88
N LYS A 84 -7.18 -5.43 25.12
CA LYS A 84 -6.31 -4.68 26.05
C LYS A 84 -4.82 -4.84 25.77
N LEU A 85 -4.46 -5.03 24.52
CA LEU A 85 -3.05 -5.08 24.12
C LEU A 85 -2.45 -3.68 24.17
N ASP A 86 -1.34 -3.55 24.90
CA ASP A 86 -0.61 -2.27 24.99
C ASP A 86 0.31 -2.09 23.77
N LEU A 87 -0.31 -1.76 22.65
CA LEU A 87 0.41 -1.56 21.37
C LEU A 87 1.31 -0.32 21.40
N ASN A 88 1.13 0.58 22.37
CA ASN A 88 2.01 1.74 22.54
C ASN A 88 3.41 1.33 23.03
N LYS A 89 3.58 0.12 23.56
CA LYS A 89 4.89 -0.46 23.93
C LYS A 89 5.70 -0.95 22.72
N ALA A 90 5.11 -1.00 21.53
CA ALA A 90 5.85 -1.33 20.33
C ALA A 90 7.01 -0.36 20.12
N LYS A 91 8.18 -0.90 19.80
CA LYS A 91 9.38 -0.09 19.56
C LYS A 91 9.24 0.77 18.31
N TYR A 92 8.66 0.18 17.26
CA TYR A 92 8.45 0.85 15.99
C TYR A 92 7.09 0.48 15.40
N PHE A 93 6.56 1.42 14.61
CA PHE A 93 5.49 1.18 13.66
C PHE A 93 6.08 1.33 12.25
N ALA A 94 5.73 0.44 11.36
CA ALA A 94 6.15 0.48 9.96
C ALA A 94 5.01 0.04 9.04
N GLY A 95 5.00 0.54 7.82
CA GLY A 95 3.99 0.17 6.83
C GLY A 95 4.56 0.10 5.43
N HIS A 96 4.05 -0.84 4.64
CA HIS A 96 4.43 -1.02 3.25
C HIS A 96 3.57 -0.14 2.34
N SER A 97 4.17 0.84 1.64
CA SER A 97 3.49 1.77 0.75
C SER A 97 2.33 2.50 1.46
N LEU A 98 1.07 2.28 1.08
CA LEU A 98 -0.11 2.83 1.79
C LEU A 98 -0.13 2.48 3.28
N GLY A 99 0.47 1.36 3.67
CA GLY A 99 0.56 0.92 5.06
C GLY A 99 1.33 1.91 5.96
N GLU A 100 2.20 2.75 5.41
CA GLU A 100 2.85 3.83 6.15
C GLU A 100 1.82 4.85 6.68
N TYR A 101 0.77 5.13 5.91
CA TYR A 101 -0.35 5.97 6.37
C TYR A 101 -1.16 5.29 7.47
N SER A 102 -1.35 3.96 7.39
CA SER A 102 -1.95 3.18 8.47
C SER A 102 -1.11 3.29 9.75
N ALA A 103 0.21 3.16 9.63
CA ALA A 103 1.14 3.33 10.75
C ALA A 103 1.07 4.73 11.35
N LEU A 104 1.07 5.78 10.51
CA LEU A 104 0.92 7.17 10.95
C LEU A 104 -0.38 7.40 11.72
N SER A 105 -1.49 6.92 11.22
CA SER A 105 -2.80 7.09 11.86
C SER A 105 -2.91 6.30 13.17
N CYS A 106 -2.49 5.04 13.17
CA CYS A 106 -2.51 4.20 14.38
C CYS A 106 -1.55 4.70 15.47
N ALA A 107 -0.44 5.32 15.09
CA ALA A 107 0.49 5.96 16.02
C ALA A 107 0.03 7.36 16.49
N GLY A 108 -1.06 7.89 15.97
CA GLY A 108 -1.66 9.16 16.40
C GLY A 108 -1.13 10.40 15.71
N TYR A 109 -0.38 10.28 14.60
CA TYR A 109 0.12 11.44 13.83
C TYR A 109 -0.92 12.02 12.89
N LEU A 110 -1.86 11.22 12.39
CA LEU A 110 -2.95 11.63 11.50
C LEU A 110 -4.30 11.13 12.02
N ASP A 111 -5.32 11.94 11.83
CA ASP A 111 -6.70 11.54 12.13
C ASP A 111 -7.21 10.47 11.16
N PHE A 112 -8.12 9.63 11.63
CA PHE A 112 -8.76 8.58 10.85
C PHE A 112 -9.41 9.10 9.56
N SER A 113 -10.21 10.15 9.66
CA SER A 113 -10.93 10.73 8.52
C SER A 113 -9.98 11.36 7.51
N ASP A 114 -8.95 12.07 7.97
CA ASP A 114 -7.94 12.68 7.10
C ASP A 114 -7.13 11.59 6.37
N THR A 115 -6.81 10.50 7.06
CA THR A 115 -6.09 9.36 6.46
C THR A 115 -6.92 8.67 5.37
N LEU A 116 -8.22 8.46 5.59
CA LEU A 116 -9.11 7.93 4.56
C LEU A 116 -9.13 8.80 3.30
N LYS A 117 -9.30 10.11 3.48
CA LYS A 117 -9.36 11.07 2.38
C LYS A 117 -8.05 11.12 1.60
N ILE A 118 -6.91 11.22 2.31
CA ILE A 118 -5.61 11.31 1.66
C ILE A 118 -5.26 10.02 0.91
N LEU A 119 -5.64 8.86 1.43
CA LEU A 119 -5.43 7.58 0.74
C LEU A 119 -6.32 7.44 -0.50
N ARG A 120 -7.55 7.97 -0.47
CA ARG A 120 -8.40 8.04 -1.66
C ARG A 120 -7.76 8.90 -2.74
N ILE A 121 -7.29 10.09 -2.39
CA ILE A 121 -6.58 11.01 -3.29
C ILE A 121 -5.31 10.36 -3.83
N ARG A 122 -4.53 9.70 -2.97
CA ARG A 122 -3.31 8.99 -3.35
C ARG A 122 -3.59 7.90 -4.37
N GLY A 123 -4.61 7.07 -4.13
CA GLY A 123 -5.02 6.01 -5.04
C GLY A 123 -5.44 6.56 -6.40
N ASP A 124 -6.27 7.59 -6.42
CA ASP A 124 -6.67 8.26 -7.66
C ASP A 124 -5.48 8.87 -8.41
N ALA A 125 -4.61 9.59 -7.73
CA ALA A 125 -3.43 10.22 -8.33
C ALA A 125 -2.47 9.18 -8.92
N MET A 126 -2.22 8.08 -8.21
CA MET A 126 -1.35 6.99 -8.68
C MET A 126 -1.97 6.26 -9.88
N GLN A 127 -3.28 5.95 -9.82
CA GLN A 127 -3.98 5.26 -10.92
C GLN A 127 -4.01 6.10 -12.20
N ASN A 128 -4.13 7.41 -12.07
CA ASN A 128 -4.25 8.35 -13.19
C ASN A 128 -2.91 8.94 -13.65
N SER A 129 -1.78 8.53 -13.07
CA SER A 129 -0.45 9.02 -13.45
C SER A 129 -0.04 8.61 -14.86
N VAL A 130 -0.56 7.49 -15.33
CA VAL A 130 -0.44 7.04 -16.72
C VAL A 130 -1.79 6.51 -17.22
N PRO A 131 -2.05 6.55 -18.54
CA PRO A 131 -3.24 5.95 -19.10
C PRO A 131 -3.36 4.46 -18.76
N LYS A 132 -4.58 3.99 -18.54
CA LYS A 132 -4.87 2.58 -18.20
C LYS A 132 -4.22 1.63 -19.21
N GLY A 133 -3.50 0.64 -18.71
CA GLY A 133 -2.83 -0.38 -19.54
C GLY A 133 -1.48 0.03 -20.11
N GLN A 134 -1.04 1.28 -19.91
CA GLN A 134 0.26 1.76 -20.38
C GLN A 134 1.39 1.62 -19.36
N GLY A 135 1.09 1.09 -18.18
CA GLY A 135 2.08 0.81 -17.16
C GLY A 135 1.77 -0.46 -16.40
N GLY A 136 2.73 -0.95 -15.63
CA GLY A 136 2.60 -2.15 -14.84
C GLY A 136 3.79 -2.41 -13.94
N MET A 137 3.77 -3.59 -13.35
CA MET A 137 4.81 -4.04 -12.43
C MET A 137 5.14 -5.52 -12.65
N VAL A 138 6.39 -5.88 -12.38
CA VAL A 138 6.91 -7.25 -12.48
C VAL A 138 7.64 -7.59 -11.19
N ALA A 139 7.24 -8.68 -10.54
CA ALA A 139 7.99 -9.23 -9.42
C ALA A 139 9.10 -10.16 -9.93
N VAL A 140 10.30 -9.95 -9.44
CA VAL A 140 11.49 -10.80 -9.70
C VAL A 140 11.77 -11.62 -8.44
N LEU A 141 11.98 -12.91 -8.61
CA LEU A 141 12.19 -13.85 -7.51
C LEU A 141 13.56 -14.51 -7.61
N GLY A 142 14.24 -14.63 -6.47
CA GLY A 142 15.52 -15.34 -6.37
C GLY A 142 16.72 -14.60 -6.99
N SER A 143 16.63 -13.28 -7.15
CA SER A 143 17.74 -12.44 -7.64
C SER A 143 18.07 -11.32 -6.65
N THR A 144 19.24 -10.73 -6.80
CA THR A 144 19.69 -9.60 -5.97
C THR A 144 19.49 -8.26 -6.67
N VAL A 145 19.44 -7.18 -5.89
CA VAL A 145 19.36 -5.81 -6.41
C VAL A 145 20.50 -5.53 -7.39
N ASP A 146 21.74 -5.91 -7.06
CA ASP A 146 22.93 -5.66 -7.88
C ASP A 146 22.80 -6.30 -9.27
N VAL A 147 22.28 -7.53 -9.36
CA VAL A 147 22.06 -8.23 -10.62
C VAL A 147 21.00 -7.51 -11.45
N ILE A 148 19.91 -7.09 -10.84
CA ILE A 148 18.82 -6.40 -11.52
C ILE A 148 19.27 -5.00 -11.97
N GLU A 149 19.96 -4.24 -11.12
CA GLU A 149 20.53 -2.94 -11.51
C GLU A 149 21.50 -3.03 -12.69
N LYS A 150 22.33 -4.09 -12.71
CA LYS A 150 23.22 -4.35 -13.85
C LYS A 150 22.43 -4.56 -15.14
N ILE A 151 21.40 -5.40 -15.12
CA ILE A 151 20.53 -5.66 -16.27
C ILE A 151 19.87 -4.37 -16.75
N LEU A 152 19.34 -3.56 -15.82
CA LEU A 152 18.71 -2.27 -16.18
C LEU A 152 19.70 -1.31 -16.82
N ARG A 153 20.91 -1.18 -16.27
CA ARG A 153 21.96 -0.31 -16.84
C ARG A 153 22.40 -0.75 -18.24
N GLU A 154 22.58 -2.04 -18.44
CA GLU A 154 23.01 -2.59 -19.74
C GLU A 154 21.97 -2.43 -20.85
N ASN A 155 20.70 -2.21 -20.48
CA ASN A 155 19.58 -2.10 -21.42
C ASN A 155 18.90 -0.71 -21.40
N MET A 156 19.45 0.28 -20.70
CA MET A 156 18.81 1.59 -20.47
C MET A 156 18.50 2.37 -21.76
N GLU A 157 19.18 2.11 -22.86
CA GLU A 157 18.90 2.74 -24.15
C GLU A 157 17.62 2.22 -24.80
N ASN A 158 17.21 0.99 -24.48
CA ASN A 158 16.11 0.27 -25.14
C ASN A 158 14.87 0.10 -24.27
N LEU A 159 15.00 0.29 -22.96
CA LEU A 159 13.90 0.19 -22.02
C LEU A 159 14.09 1.11 -20.80
N GLN A 160 12.99 1.61 -20.30
CA GLN A 160 12.94 2.41 -19.10
C GLN A 160 12.07 1.69 -18.06
N ALA A 161 12.71 1.03 -17.12
CA ALA A 161 12.10 0.41 -15.96
C ALA A 161 12.94 0.72 -14.73
N GLN A 162 12.30 0.74 -13.56
CA GLN A 162 12.94 1.07 -12.29
C GLN A 162 12.60 0.05 -11.23
N ILE A 163 13.50 -0.12 -10.26
CA ILE A 163 13.20 -0.86 -9.03
C ILE A 163 12.19 -0.04 -8.23
N ALA A 164 10.99 -0.58 -8.08
CA ALA A 164 9.91 0.01 -7.31
C ALA A 164 9.99 -0.37 -5.83
N ASN A 165 10.27 -1.64 -5.55
CA ASN A 165 10.37 -2.18 -4.21
C ASN A 165 11.50 -3.20 -4.13
N ASP A 166 12.28 -3.11 -3.06
CA ASP A 166 13.15 -4.16 -2.56
C ASP A 166 12.50 -4.71 -1.28
N ASN A 167 11.67 -5.75 -1.45
CA ASN A 167 10.82 -6.23 -0.36
C ASN A 167 11.57 -7.14 0.62
N SER A 168 12.47 -7.94 0.10
CA SER A 168 13.31 -8.87 0.87
C SER A 168 14.40 -9.44 -0.01
N GLU A 169 15.35 -10.15 0.61
CA GLU A 169 16.34 -10.91 -0.14
C GLU A 169 15.65 -11.84 -1.15
N GLY A 170 15.94 -11.61 -2.43
CA GLY A 170 15.36 -12.37 -3.52
C GLY A 170 13.92 -12.03 -3.93
N GLN A 171 13.35 -10.91 -3.46
CA GLN A 171 12.07 -10.42 -3.93
C GLN A 171 12.11 -8.91 -4.25
N ILE A 172 12.23 -8.61 -5.53
CA ILE A 172 12.34 -7.25 -6.07
C ILE A 172 11.16 -7.00 -6.99
N VAL A 173 10.60 -5.80 -6.95
CA VAL A 173 9.52 -5.39 -7.85
C VAL A 173 10.01 -4.28 -8.77
N LEU A 174 9.76 -4.44 -10.06
CA LEU A 174 10.10 -3.49 -11.11
C LEU A 174 8.85 -2.83 -11.64
N SER A 175 8.92 -1.55 -11.92
CA SER A 175 7.86 -0.74 -12.51
C SER A 175 8.31 -0.08 -13.80
N GLY A 176 7.38 0.13 -14.73
CA GLY A 176 7.66 0.81 -15.98
C GLY A 176 6.46 0.83 -16.92
N LYS A 177 6.69 1.34 -18.13
CA LYS A 177 5.72 1.25 -19.22
C LYS A 177 5.53 -0.20 -19.63
N THR A 178 4.33 -0.57 -20.03
CA THR A 178 3.99 -1.94 -20.45
C THR A 178 4.96 -2.49 -21.50
N GLU A 179 5.25 -1.70 -22.53
CA GLU A 179 6.18 -2.08 -23.61
C GLU A 179 7.58 -2.40 -23.10
N ASP A 180 8.10 -1.59 -22.19
CA ASP A 180 9.43 -1.78 -21.62
C ASP A 180 9.47 -2.98 -20.67
N LEU A 181 8.40 -3.20 -19.91
CA LEU A 181 8.28 -4.40 -19.05
C LEU A 181 8.21 -5.68 -19.86
N GLU A 182 7.57 -5.69 -21.03
CA GLU A 182 7.54 -6.84 -21.93
C GLU A 182 8.94 -7.20 -22.43
N LYS A 183 9.73 -6.20 -22.82
CA LYS A 183 11.15 -6.37 -23.19
C LYS A 183 11.96 -6.91 -22.00
N LEU A 184 11.75 -6.30 -20.81
CA LEU A 184 12.44 -6.69 -19.59
C LEU A 184 12.11 -8.15 -19.18
N ILE A 185 10.86 -8.56 -19.26
CA ILE A 185 10.46 -9.95 -19.00
C ILE A 185 11.22 -10.95 -19.88
N LYS A 186 11.39 -10.59 -21.15
CA LYS A 186 12.18 -11.41 -22.10
C LYS A 186 13.64 -11.49 -21.66
N ILE A 187 14.27 -10.36 -21.35
CA ILE A 187 15.66 -10.31 -20.86
C ILE A 187 15.83 -11.14 -19.57
N LEU A 188 14.92 -11.01 -18.63
CA LEU A 188 14.93 -11.78 -17.38
C LEU A 188 14.85 -13.30 -17.66
N LYS A 189 13.96 -13.72 -18.55
CA LYS A 189 13.85 -15.13 -18.98
C LYS A 189 15.12 -15.64 -19.64
N ASP A 190 15.71 -14.86 -20.54
CA ASP A 190 16.97 -15.21 -21.23
C ASP A 190 18.15 -15.37 -20.23
N ASN A 191 18.09 -14.66 -19.10
CA ASN A 191 19.04 -14.80 -17.99
C ASN A 191 18.61 -15.80 -16.92
N SER A 192 17.59 -16.63 -17.18
CA SER A 192 17.06 -17.63 -16.25
C SER A 192 16.57 -17.04 -14.92
N ILE A 193 16.14 -15.79 -14.92
CA ILE A 193 15.62 -15.09 -13.74
C ILE A 193 14.10 -15.23 -13.68
N LYS A 194 13.61 -15.84 -12.60
CA LYS A 194 12.18 -16.05 -12.37
C LYS A 194 11.46 -14.73 -12.16
N ASN A 195 10.37 -14.52 -12.88
CA ASN A 195 9.58 -13.31 -12.79
C ASN A 195 8.09 -13.58 -12.99
N ILE A 196 7.26 -12.68 -12.43
CA ILE A 196 5.80 -12.74 -12.48
C ILE A 196 5.27 -11.34 -12.72
N LYS A 197 4.48 -11.17 -13.79
CA LYS A 197 3.74 -9.91 -14.01
C LYS A 197 2.66 -9.76 -12.94
N LEU A 198 2.67 -8.63 -12.26
CA LEU A 198 1.68 -8.37 -11.22
C LEU A 198 0.33 -7.92 -11.82
N PRO A 199 -0.81 -8.27 -11.18
CA PRO A 199 -2.15 -7.90 -11.65
C PRO A 199 -2.49 -6.43 -11.32
N VAL A 200 -1.59 -5.52 -11.68
CA VAL A 200 -1.78 -4.07 -11.53
C VAL A 200 -1.60 -3.39 -12.88
N SER A 201 -2.34 -2.34 -13.14
CA SER A 201 -2.36 -1.62 -14.42
C SER A 201 -1.65 -0.26 -14.36
N ALA A 202 -0.90 0.00 -13.29
CA ALA A 202 -0.14 1.23 -13.11
C ALA A 202 1.30 0.94 -12.67
N PRO A 203 2.28 1.77 -13.07
CA PRO A 203 3.68 1.62 -12.73
C PRO A 203 3.98 2.32 -11.40
N PHE A 204 3.61 1.73 -10.26
CA PHE A 204 3.79 2.33 -8.95
C PHE A 204 5.27 2.44 -8.57
N HIS A 205 5.60 3.41 -7.72
CA HIS A 205 6.93 3.62 -7.13
C HIS A 205 8.06 3.78 -8.16
N CYS A 206 7.83 4.55 -9.21
CA CYS A 206 8.84 4.95 -10.19
C CYS A 206 8.58 6.38 -10.68
N ASP A 207 9.47 6.91 -11.54
CA ASP A 207 9.38 8.29 -12.03
C ASP A 207 8.09 8.62 -12.78
N LEU A 208 7.39 7.60 -13.29
CA LEU A 208 6.06 7.78 -13.90
C LEU A 208 4.99 8.21 -12.89
N MET A 209 5.29 8.13 -11.59
CA MET A 209 4.45 8.63 -10.48
C MET A 209 4.72 10.10 -10.11
N ASN A 210 5.55 10.83 -10.83
CA ASN A 210 5.93 12.21 -10.48
C ASN A 210 4.73 13.14 -10.38
N ASN A 211 3.70 12.96 -11.22
CA ASN A 211 2.46 13.74 -11.11
C ASN A 211 1.69 13.44 -9.81
N ALA A 212 1.60 12.17 -9.43
CA ALA A 212 1.01 11.76 -8.16
C ALA A 212 1.80 12.34 -6.97
N THR A 213 3.13 12.36 -7.04
CA THR A 213 3.99 12.97 -6.02
C THR A 213 3.68 14.46 -5.82
N LYS A 214 3.50 15.21 -6.90
CA LYS A 214 3.12 16.65 -6.83
C LYS A 214 1.77 16.82 -6.13
N ILE A 215 0.74 16.08 -6.56
CA ILE A 215 -0.59 16.11 -5.96
C ILE A 215 -0.49 15.78 -4.46
N MET A 216 0.23 14.73 -4.11
CA MET A 216 0.38 14.30 -2.72
C MET A 216 1.12 15.34 -1.87
N THR A 217 2.16 15.98 -2.40
CA THR A 217 2.87 17.06 -1.70
C THR A 217 1.91 18.20 -1.35
N GLU A 218 1.09 18.64 -2.29
CA GLU A 218 0.09 19.69 -2.06
C GLU A 218 -0.95 19.27 -1.02
N GLU A 219 -1.49 18.07 -1.14
CA GLU A 219 -2.54 17.59 -0.23
C GLU A 219 -2.01 17.30 1.18
N LEU A 220 -0.81 16.72 1.32
CA LEU A 220 -0.18 16.48 2.62
C LEU A 220 0.13 17.80 3.37
N ASN A 221 0.49 18.85 2.65
CA ASN A 221 0.74 20.16 3.24
C ASN A 221 -0.51 20.81 3.84
N LYS A 222 -1.71 20.38 3.44
CA LYS A 222 -2.99 20.85 4.00
C LYS A 222 -3.38 20.12 5.28
N LEU A 223 -2.76 18.97 5.57
CA LEU A 223 -3.09 18.16 6.73
C LEU A 223 -2.44 18.69 8.00
N ASN A 224 -3.15 18.53 9.11
CA ASN A 224 -2.64 18.85 10.44
C ASN A 224 -2.04 17.58 11.08
N PHE A 225 -0.72 17.46 11.01
CA PHE A 225 0.00 16.39 11.71
C PHE A 225 0.09 16.69 13.20
N LYS A 226 -0.16 15.68 14.01
CA LYS A 226 -0.09 15.72 15.47
C LYS A 226 1.21 15.08 15.96
N ASN A 227 1.49 15.24 17.25
CA ASN A 227 2.56 14.49 17.90
C ASN A 227 2.06 13.08 18.23
N GLY A 228 2.51 12.11 17.46
CA GLY A 228 2.21 10.70 17.70
C GLY A 228 3.05 10.10 18.84
N GLN A 229 2.71 8.88 19.23
CA GLN A 229 3.32 8.23 20.40
C GLN A 229 4.47 7.29 20.02
N ASN A 230 4.38 6.60 18.88
CA ASN A 230 5.36 5.59 18.49
C ASN A 230 6.31 6.11 17.41
N LYS A 231 7.52 5.56 17.40
CA LYS A 231 8.49 5.83 16.33
C LYS A 231 8.04 5.11 15.06
N LEU A 232 8.15 5.80 13.95
CA LEU A 232 7.89 5.26 12.61
C LEU A 232 9.20 4.90 11.93
N ILE A 233 9.14 3.82 11.17
CA ILE A 233 10.16 3.47 10.18
C ILE A 233 9.55 3.75 8.81
N SER A 234 10.22 4.58 8.03
CA SER A 234 9.88 4.93 6.66
C SER A 234 10.99 4.46 5.71
#